data_b7157804f309dd8fb7022f758f10a594
#
_entry.id   b7157804f309dd8fb7022f758f10a594
#
_cell.length_a   1.000
_cell.length_b   1.000
_cell.length_c   1.000
_cell.angle_alpha   90.00
_cell.angle_beta   90.00
_cell.angle_gamma   90.00
#
_symmetry.space_group_name_H-M   'P 1'
#
loop_
_entity.id
_entity.type
_entity.pdbx_description
1 polymer ?
#
loop_
_entity_poly.entity_id
_entity_poly.type
_entity_poly.pdbx_seq_one_letter_code
_entity_poly.pdbx_strand_id
1 'polypeptide(L)'
;MDAGDSESTVGASGRWNMYRSRLKVKALILLCMTGVLVILALRRDPDRKGETGEELLISEEKGSEETGEVMEQKKTWTSPGRDAKIRVLLLNQDGSIYHKEKDAGEGYPGELDYYEEPQGWIIVNEVPLEEYLRFVVPSEMPASYAEEALKAQAVCARTYAVWQMQEYAYPEYEAHVDDSTSYQVYHKIDSQISTDQAVEETAGQILLYQEYPVKAYYFATSCGVTTDEAIWEEGNTENSPYLCSRFVNETTSEKDLTDEETFAAWIRTKRAGDLEISEPWYRWNCEVPFTQIQKNVEKWMAVRLAKTGDGILIKDGEEYVRPLENDGHTGIGAITEAQILSRNTGGAAQELLLTGSEGTLKIKYEYNIRLMLGVPGGIIHKNDGTITRGGDLLPSGYFTLTQAQTDGEVTGYTVTGGGLGHGAGMSQNGARLLAEQGKDYLTILDYFYRDITLVTME
;
A
#
# COMPACT_ATOMS: atom_id res chain seq x y z
N MET A 1 -55.99 -10.01 6.20
CA MET A 1 -55.79 -8.62 6.64
C MET A 1 -54.27 -8.47 6.80
N ASP A 2 -53.72 -8.29 5.79
CA ASP A 2 -52.90 -7.32 5.00
C ASP A 2 -52.24 -6.27 5.84
N ALA A 3 -50.92 -6.25 5.79
CA ALA A 3 -49.95 -5.16 5.80
C ALA A 3 -48.56 -5.80 5.61
N GLY A 4 -47.88 -5.71 4.59
CA GLY A 4 -47.51 -4.68 3.66
C GLY A 4 -46.00 -4.41 3.91
N ASP A 5 -45.10 -5.29 3.35
CA ASP A 5 -43.66 -5.07 3.32
C ASP A 5 -43.35 -3.91 2.35
N SER A 6 -42.64 -2.90 2.84
CA SER A 6 -41.97 -1.91 2.00
C SER A 6 -40.47 -1.96 2.23
N GLU A 7 -39.76 -2.75 1.42
CA GLU A 7 -38.32 -2.66 1.25
C GLU A 7 -37.95 -1.31 0.64
N SER A 8 -37.13 -0.56 1.36
CA SER A 8 -36.51 0.65 0.86
C SER A 8 -35.14 0.34 0.24
N THR A 9 -35.11 0.15 -1.07
CA THR A 9 -33.89 0.17 -1.90
C THR A 9 -33.40 1.60 -2.08
N VAL A 10 -32.60 2.10 -1.16
CA VAL A 10 -31.84 3.37 -1.35
C VAL A 10 -30.44 3.18 -0.79
N GLY A 11 -29.47 3.03 -1.65
CA GLY A 11 -28.08 2.93 -1.21
C GLY A 11 -27.02 2.87 -2.30
N ALA A 12 -27.35 2.43 -3.50
CA ALA A 12 -26.34 2.20 -4.56
C ALA A 12 -26.16 3.39 -5.53
N SER A 13 -27.16 4.26 -5.70
CA SER A 13 -27.12 5.33 -6.72
C SER A 13 -26.34 6.58 -6.32
N GLY A 14 -26.17 6.85 -5.02
CA GLY A 14 -25.49 8.07 -4.52
C GLY A 14 -23.96 8.01 -4.69
N ARG A 15 -23.36 6.84 -4.47
CA ARG A 15 -21.89 6.66 -4.62
C ARG A 15 -21.42 6.79 -6.06
N TRP A 16 -22.24 6.39 -7.04
CA TRP A 16 -21.92 6.48 -8.46
C TRP A 16 -21.88 7.91 -9.02
N ASN A 17 -22.68 8.80 -8.46
CA ASN A 17 -22.75 10.19 -8.94
C ASN A 17 -21.55 11.03 -8.51
N MET A 18 -20.97 10.77 -7.34
CA MET A 18 -19.82 11.53 -6.82
C MET A 18 -18.52 11.14 -7.56
N TYR A 19 -18.34 9.85 -7.91
CA TYR A 19 -17.21 9.39 -8.75
C TYR A 19 -17.32 9.95 -10.18
N ARG A 20 -18.52 10.01 -10.74
CA ARG A 20 -18.75 10.63 -12.07
C ARG A 20 -18.43 12.13 -12.11
N SER A 21 -18.65 12.88 -11.03
CA SER A 21 -18.31 14.29 -10.98
C SER A 21 -16.79 14.53 -10.93
N ARG A 22 -16.05 13.70 -10.19
CA ARG A 22 -14.58 13.78 -10.09
C ARG A 22 -13.86 13.41 -11.40
N LEU A 23 -14.33 12.38 -12.10
CA LEU A 23 -13.84 12.04 -13.43
C LEU A 23 -14.16 13.11 -14.47
N LYS A 24 -15.36 13.73 -14.38
CA LYS A 24 -15.73 14.85 -15.28
C LYS A 24 -14.89 16.09 -15.06
N VAL A 25 -14.51 16.38 -13.82
CA VAL A 25 -13.62 17.53 -13.49
C VAL A 25 -12.19 17.25 -13.96
N LYS A 26 -11.64 16.06 -13.73
CA LYS A 26 -10.31 15.68 -14.24
C LYS A 26 -10.28 15.59 -15.78
N ALA A 27 -11.32 15.05 -16.39
CA ALA A 27 -11.44 15.02 -17.85
C ALA A 27 -11.65 16.44 -18.42
N LEU A 28 -12.36 17.33 -17.71
CA LEU A 28 -12.56 18.72 -18.12
C LEU A 28 -11.25 19.53 -18.00
N ILE A 29 -10.45 19.30 -16.96
CA ILE A 29 -9.13 19.94 -16.80
C ILE A 29 -8.17 19.42 -17.88
N LEU A 30 -8.17 18.13 -18.19
CA LEU A 30 -7.35 17.56 -19.28
C LEU A 30 -7.80 18.07 -20.65
N LEU A 31 -9.11 18.21 -20.89
CA LEU A 31 -9.65 18.82 -22.13
C LEU A 31 -9.34 20.31 -22.23
N CYS A 32 -9.32 21.07 -21.12
CA CYS A 32 -8.91 22.46 -21.10
C CYS A 32 -7.41 22.61 -21.37
N MET A 33 -6.56 21.74 -20.85
CA MET A 33 -5.11 21.76 -21.14
C MET A 33 -4.80 21.37 -22.59
N THR A 34 -5.49 20.38 -23.16
CA THR A 34 -5.35 20.03 -24.59
C THR A 34 -5.96 21.09 -25.50
N GLY A 35 -7.05 21.74 -25.10
CA GLY A 35 -7.66 22.86 -25.85
C GLY A 35 -6.76 24.09 -25.91
N VAL A 36 -6.05 24.42 -24.83
CA VAL A 36 -5.08 25.53 -24.79
C VAL A 36 -3.86 25.23 -25.66
N LEU A 37 -3.37 23.99 -25.70
CA LEU A 37 -2.28 23.58 -26.58
C LEU A 37 -2.65 23.61 -28.06
N VAL A 38 -3.89 23.26 -28.41
CA VAL A 38 -4.41 23.36 -29.80
C VAL A 38 -4.62 24.81 -30.20
N ILE A 39 -5.08 25.70 -29.31
CA ILE A 39 -5.26 27.14 -29.58
C ILE A 39 -3.91 27.83 -29.74
N LEU A 40 -2.86 27.43 -29.04
CA LEU A 40 -1.51 27.95 -29.21
C LEU A 40 -0.84 27.43 -30.51
N ALA A 41 -1.21 26.25 -31.00
CA ALA A 41 -0.74 25.72 -32.30
C ALA A 41 -1.42 26.34 -33.51
N LEU A 42 -2.64 26.90 -33.36
CA LEU A 42 -3.41 27.52 -34.46
C LEU A 42 -3.20 29.02 -34.63
N ARG A 43 -2.30 29.66 -33.86
CA ARG A 43 -1.88 31.06 -34.02
C ARG A 43 -0.54 31.20 -34.75
N ARG A 44 -0.25 30.38 -35.74
CA ARG A 44 0.80 30.62 -36.73
C ARG A 44 0.18 31.17 -37.99
N ASP A 45 0.60 32.37 -38.33
CA ASP A 45 0.29 33.26 -39.41
C ASP A 45 0.36 32.57 -40.80
N PRO A 46 -0.64 32.72 -41.69
CA PRO A 46 -0.66 32.05 -42.98
C PRO A 46 -0.16 32.93 -44.12
N ASP A 47 0.92 33.72 -43.96
CA ASP A 47 1.52 34.46 -45.07
C ASP A 47 3.06 34.30 -45.09
N ARG A 48 3.51 33.18 -45.69
CA ARG A 48 4.78 33.12 -46.40
C ARG A 48 4.71 32.10 -47.54
N LYS A 49 4.48 32.61 -48.74
CA LYS A 49 4.72 31.87 -49.96
C LYS A 49 6.18 31.91 -50.36
N GLY A 50 6.69 30.74 -50.77
CA GLY A 50 7.61 30.55 -51.89
C GLY A 50 9.08 30.63 -51.56
N GLU A 51 9.78 29.50 -51.71
CA GLU A 51 10.73 29.29 -52.79
C GLU A 51 11.31 27.87 -52.76
N THR A 52 11.56 27.39 -53.95
CA THR A 52 11.98 26.06 -54.39
C THR A 52 13.46 25.79 -54.12
N GLY A 53 13.78 24.54 -53.77
CA GLY A 53 14.86 23.69 -54.23
C GLY A 53 16.31 24.18 -54.10
N GLU A 54 17.10 23.38 -53.41
CA GLU A 54 18.37 22.88 -53.94
C GLU A 54 19.01 21.85 -52.97
N GLU A 55 19.42 20.74 -53.52
CA GLU A 55 20.31 19.74 -52.92
C GLU A 55 21.66 20.37 -52.47
N LEU A 56 22.13 20.02 -51.29
CA LEU A 56 23.59 20.07 -51.03
C LEU A 56 24.01 19.09 -49.94
N LEU A 57 24.69 18.10 -50.39
CA LEU A 57 25.80 17.31 -49.86
C LEU A 57 26.20 17.43 -48.40
N ILE A 58 26.31 16.25 -47.83
CA ILE A 58 26.95 15.75 -46.63
C ILE A 58 28.32 16.42 -46.33
N SER A 59 28.51 16.96 -45.15
CA SER A 59 29.79 17.00 -44.47
C SER A 59 29.64 16.55 -43.02
N GLU A 60 30.31 15.45 -42.70
CA GLU A 60 30.53 14.97 -41.35
C GLU A 60 31.32 16.01 -40.55
N GLU A 61 30.72 16.62 -39.57
CA GLU A 61 31.46 17.22 -38.44
C GLU A 61 31.12 16.48 -37.15
N LYS A 62 32.17 15.91 -36.58
CA LYS A 62 32.21 15.39 -35.22
C LYS A 62 31.88 16.52 -34.24
N GLY A 63 30.65 16.56 -33.79
CA GLY A 63 30.23 17.32 -32.62
C GLY A 63 30.36 16.48 -31.37
N SER A 64 31.13 16.98 -30.43
CA SER A 64 31.33 16.47 -29.07
C SER A 64 29.97 16.18 -28.40
N GLU A 65 29.84 14.98 -27.84
CA GLU A 65 28.79 14.66 -26.87
C GLU A 65 28.93 15.58 -25.66
N GLU A 66 28.14 16.64 -25.59
CA GLU A 66 27.77 17.24 -24.30
C GLU A 66 26.81 16.29 -23.64
N THR A 67 27.31 15.50 -22.71
CA THR A 67 26.50 14.86 -21.67
C THR A 67 25.87 15.97 -20.85
N GLY A 68 24.68 16.39 -21.24
CA GLY A 68 23.80 17.18 -20.38
C GLY A 68 23.43 16.32 -19.17
N GLU A 69 24.16 16.50 -18.05
CA GLU A 69 23.67 16.09 -16.75
C GLU A 69 22.33 16.79 -16.55
N VAL A 70 21.25 16.02 -16.63
CA VAL A 70 19.95 16.45 -16.08
C VAL A 70 20.18 16.59 -14.58
N MET A 71 20.44 17.81 -14.13
CA MET A 71 20.47 18.12 -12.70
C MET A 71 19.06 17.81 -12.18
N GLU A 72 18.92 16.64 -11.59
CA GLU A 72 17.76 16.31 -10.77
C GLU A 72 17.59 17.43 -9.74
N GLN A 73 16.49 18.17 -9.80
CA GLN A 73 16.20 19.19 -8.80
C GLN A 73 16.06 18.47 -7.47
N LYS A 74 17.08 18.61 -6.62
CA LYS A 74 17.08 18.04 -5.27
C LYS A 74 15.80 18.55 -4.58
N LYS A 75 14.86 17.67 -4.29
CA LYS A 75 13.67 18.02 -3.50
C LYS A 75 14.18 18.59 -2.17
N THR A 76 13.90 19.85 -1.90
CA THR A 76 14.22 20.48 -0.62
C THR A 76 13.06 20.23 0.34
N TRP A 77 13.35 19.64 1.48
CA TRP A 77 12.40 19.48 2.56
C TRP A 77 12.66 20.52 3.65
N THR A 78 11.59 21.08 4.20
CA THR A 78 11.67 21.98 5.35
C THR A 78 11.01 21.30 6.54
N SER A 79 11.72 21.23 7.66
CA SER A 79 11.17 20.65 8.90
C SER A 79 9.92 21.41 9.34
N PRO A 80 8.83 20.71 9.65
CA PRO A 80 7.64 21.35 10.19
C PRO A 80 7.81 21.85 11.64
N GLY A 81 8.94 21.49 12.29
CA GLY A 81 9.22 21.83 13.69
C GLY A 81 8.57 20.87 14.70
N ARG A 82 8.95 21.02 15.98
CA ARG A 82 8.42 20.18 17.06
C ARG A 82 6.96 20.42 17.39
N ASP A 83 6.47 21.65 17.15
CA ASP A 83 5.09 22.06 17.42
C ASP A 83 4.15 21.77 16.24
N ALA A 84 4.62 20.96 15.26
CA ALA A 84 3.84 20.59 14.10
C ALA A 84 2.53 19.90 14.50
N LYS A 85 1.47 20.24 13.78
CA LYS A 85 0.15 19.63 13.92
C LYS A 85 -0.16 18.78 12.69
N ILE A 86 -0.68 17.58 12.91
CA ILE A 86 -1.22 16.73 11.85
C ILE A 86 -2.74 16.87 11.81
N ARG A 87 -3.33 16.77 10.62
CA ARG A 87 -4.77 16.82 10.40
C ARG A 87 -5.25 15.47 9.89
N VAL A 88 -6.10 14.82 10.67
CA VAL A 88 -6.56 13.44 10.49
C VAL A 88 -8.06 13.44 10.17
N LEU A 89 -8.45 12.93 9.02
CA LEU A 89 -9.84 12.71 8.67
C LEU A 89 -10.34 11.46 9.38
N LEU A 90 -11.35 11.59 10.21
CA LEU A 90 -11.91 10.48 10.97
C LEU A 90 -12.90 9.71 10.10
N LEU A 91 -12.74 8.38 10.04
CA LEU A 91 -13.63 7.49 9.30
C LEU A 91 -14.70 6.90 10.23
N ASN A 92 -15.88 6.67 9.67
CA ASN A 92 -16.91 5.89 10.35
C ASN A 92 -16.52 4.40 10.37
N GLN A 93 -17.17 3.62 11.22
CA GLN A 93 -16.93 2.16 11.38
C GLN A 93 -17.08 1.35 10.08
N ASP A 94 -17.85 1.85 9.11
CA ASP A 94 -18.00 1.23 7.78
C ASP A 94 -16.93 1.70 6.76
N GLY A 95 -15.96 2.51 7.19
CA GLY A 95 -14.93 3.13 6.36
C GLY A 95 -15.44 4.33 5.53
N SER A 96 -16.65 4.84 5.81
CA SER A 96 -17.17 6.05 5.20
C SER A 96 -16.57 7.30 5.86
N ILE A 97 -16.37 8.36 5.08
CA ILE A 97 -15.97 9.69 5.59
C ILE A 97 -17.15 10.47 6.20
N TYR A 98 -18.39 9.96 6.07
CA TYR A 98 -19.58 10.65 6.51
C TYR A 98 -20.09 10.13 7.85
N HIS A 99 -20.22 11.01 8.84
CA HIS A 99 -20.81 10.75 10.14
C HIS A 99 -22.25 11.28 10.20
N LYS A 100 -23.13 10.57 10.91
CA LYS A 100 -24.49 11.02 11.09
C LYS A 100 -24.58 12.21 12.05
N GLU A 101 -23.71 12.25 13.04
CA GLU A 101 -23.72 13.21 14.15
C GLU A 101 -22.27 13.72 14.40
N LYS A 102 -22.15 14.89 15.03
CA LYS A 102 -20.86 15.53 15.34
C LYS A 102 -20.13 14.89 16.51
N ASP A 103 -20.83 14.17 17.36
CA ASP A 103 -20.28 13.51 18.55
C ASP A 103 -19.34 12.34 18.24
N ALA A 104 -19.31 11.88 16.99
CA ALA A 104 -18.37 10.85 16.54
C ALA A 104 -16.88 11.25 16.73
N GLY A 105 -16.56 12.52 16.89
CA GLY A 105 -15.23 13.04 17.23
C GLY A 105 -14.97 13.19 18.72
N GLU A 106 -15.93 12.91 19.60
CA GLU A 106 -15.73 13.06 21.05
C GLU A 106 -14.66 12.10 21.57
N GLY A 107 -13.76 12.61 22.41
CA GLY A 107 -12.66 11.84 23.00
C GLY A 107 -11.33 11.92 22.23
N TYR A 108 -11.32 12.46 21.03
CA TYR A 108 -10.06 12.72 20.32
C TYR A 108 -9.33 13.94 20.93
N PRO A 109 -8.01 13.90 21.10
CA PRO A 109 -7.23 15.05 21.58
C PRO A 109 -7.14 16.14 20.49
N GLY A 110 -6.83 17.39 20.93
CA GLY A 110 -6.66 18.52 20.02
C GLY A 110 -7.97 19.18 19.62
N GLU A 111 -8.03 19.70 18.41
CA GLU A 111 -9.17 20.48 17.90
C GLU A 111 -9.92 19.66 16.82
N LEU A 112 -11.24 19.86 16.71
CA LEU A 112 -12.08 19.18 15.73
C LEU A 112 -12.71 20.20 14.78
N ASP A 113 -12.47 20.03 13.49
CA ASP A 113 -13.13 20.74 12.42
C ASP A 113 -14.28 19.92 11.85
N TYR A 114 -15.41 20.56 11.59
CA TYR A 114 -16.63 19.93 11.12
C TYR A 114 -17.08 20.55 9.81
N TYR A 115 -17.23 19.72 8.79
CA TYR A 115 -17.75 20.11 7.48
C TYR A 115 -19.12 19.48 7.28
N GLU A 116 -20.14 20.29 6.98
CA GLU A 116 -21.50 19.82 6.72
C GLU A 116 -21.68 19.52 5.24
N GLU A 117 -22.01 18.28 4.94
CA GLU A 117 -22.27 17.78 3.57
C GLU A 117 -23.66 17.16 3.48
N PRO A 118 -24.28 17.08 2.29
CA PRO A 118 -25.61 16.46 2.14
C PRO A 118 -25.72 15.02 2.67
N GLN A 119 -24.60 14.31 2.76
CA GLN A 119 -24.52 12.90 3.20
C GLN A 119 -24.29 12.78 4.72
N GLY A 120 -23.90 13.86 5.40
CA GLY A 120 -23.56 13.86 6.82
C GLY A 120 -22.39 14.78 7.16
N TRP A 121 -21.86 14.64 8.34
CA TRP A 121 -20.72 15.39 8.82
C TRP A 121 -19.41 14.73 8.43
N ILE A 122 -18.43 15.53 8.02
CA ILE A 122 -17.03 15.12 7.88
C ILE A 122 -16.29 15.76 9.06
N ILE A 123 -15.47 14.96 9.73
CA ILE A 123 -14.79 15.34 10.95
C ILE A 123 -13.28 15.24 10.70
N VAL A 124 -12.56 16.32 10.94
CA VAL A 124 -11.09 16.35 10.86
C VAL A 124 -10.55 16.72 12.24
N ASN A 125 -9.67 15.89 12.76
CA ASN A 125 -8.97 16.13 14.02
C ASN A 125 -7.63 16.79 13.74
N GLU A 126 -7.43 18.03 14.22
CA GLU A 126 -6.15 18.71 14.22
C GLU A 126 -5.48 18.53 15.58
N VAL A 127 -4.32 17.86 15.61
CA VAL A 127 -3.67 17.45 16.84
C VAL A 127 -2.15 17.66 16.75
N PRO A 128 -1.47 18.09 17.85
CA PRO A 128 -0.01 18.11 17.89
C PRO A 128 0.58 16.75 17.55
N LEU A 129 1.65 16.69 16.73
CA LEU A 129 2.23 15.44 16.23
C LEU A 129 2.60 14.48 17.37
N GLU A 130 3.23 14.98 18.42
CA GLU A 130 3.62 14.10 19.56
C GLU A 130 2.40 13.55 20.30
N GLU A 131 1.31 14.31 20.39
CA GLU A 131 0.05 13.83 20.98
C GLU A 131 -0.62 12.79 20.08
N TYR A 132 -0.63 13.00 18.77
CA TYR A 132 -1.09 12.01 17.79
C TYR A 132 -0.39 10.66 17.98
N LEU A 133 0.94 10.68 18.15
CA LEU A 133 1.74 9.46 18.32
C LEU A 133 1.41 8.67 19.59
N ARG A 134 0.94 9.31 20.67
CA ARG A 134 0.49 8.63 21.89
C ARG A 134 -0.69 7.70 21.66
N PHE A 135 -1.45 7.93 20.60
CA PHE A 135 -2.59 7.08 20.20
C PHE A 135 -2.28 6.20 18.98
N VAL A 136 -1.30 6.55 18.16
CA VAL A 136 -0.83 5.70 17.04
C VAL A 136 0.02 4.55 17.55
N VAL A 137 1.05 4.81 18.36
CA VAL A 137 2.00 3.76 18.77
C VAL A 137 1.31 2.59 19.47
N PRO A 138 0.41 2.77 20.46
CA PRO A 138 -0.29 1.65 21.09
C PRO A 138 -1.33 0.98 20.16
N SER A 139 -1.83 1.69 19.15
CA SER A 139 -2.76 1.14 18.16
C SER A 139 -2.06 0.26 17.13
N GLU A 140 -0.77 0.49 16.90
CA GLU A 140 0.06 -0.23 15.92
C GLU A 140 0.88 -1.35 16.56
N MET A 141 1.41 -1.14 17.75
CA MET A 141 2.30 -2.09 18.45
C MET A 141 1.84 -2.32 19.90
N PRO A 142 1.76 -3.59 20.36
CA PRO A 142 1.38 -3.87 21.73
C PRO A 142 2.27 -3.15 22.76
N ALA A 143 1.66 -2.42 23.70
CA ALA A 143 2.36 -1.67 24.75
C ALA A 143 3.19 -2.55 25.70
N SER A 144 3.04 -3.88 25.64
CA SER A 144 3.83 -4.87 26.36
C SER A 144 5.16 -5.21 25.68
N TYR A 145 5.44 -4.68 24.48
CA TYR A 145 6.71 -4.92 23.80
C TYR A 145 7.85 -4.23 24.54
N ALA A 146 9.08 -4.70 24.29
CA ALA A 146 10.27 -4.11 24.90
C ALA A 146 10.40 -2.63 24.51
N GLU A 147 10.87 -1.81 25.46
CA GLU A 147 11.00 -0.35 25.36
C GLU A 147 11.69 0.10 24.06
N GLU A 148 12.81 -0.54 23.70
CA GLU A 148 13.57 -0.21 22.49
C GLU A 148 12.79 -0.48 21.19
N ALA A 149 11.91 -1.48 21.19
CA ALA A 149 11.00 -1.71 20.06
C ALA A 149 9.92 -0.63 19.96
N LEU A 150 9.37 -0.20 21.11
CA LEU A 150 8.40 0.90 21.15
C LEU A 150 9.03 2.24 20.72
N LYS A 151 10.29 2.50 21.10
CA LYS A 151 11.05 3.67 20.63
C LYS A 151 11.27 3.63 19.12
N ALA A 152 11.68 2.49 18.56
CA ALA A 152 11.83 2.32 17.12
C ALA A 152 10.49 2.56 16.39
N GLN A 153 9.38 2.03 16.94
CA GLN A 153 8.04 2.26 16.39
C GLN A 153 7.65 3.74 16.45
N ALA A 154 7.94 4.43 17.55
CA ALA A 154 7.63 5.86 17.69
C ALA A 154 8.39 6.71 16.67
N VAL A 155 9.68 6.42 16.43
CA VAL A 155 10.50 7.10 15.41
C VAL A 155 9.96 6.81 14.00
N CYS A 156 9.62 5.54 13.68
CA CYS A 156 9.02 5.18 12.38
C CYS A 156 7.69 5.90 12.18
N ALA A 157 6.79 5.86 13.15
CA ALA A 157 5.47 6.47 13.06
C ALA A 157 5.57 8.00 12.89
N ARG A 158 6.46 8.66 13.63
CA ARG A 158 6.72 10.10 13.50
C ARG A 158 7.27 10.44 12.13
N THR A 159 8.26 9.69 11.65
CA THR A 159 8.87 9.91 10.33
C THR A 159 7.84 9.76 9.22
N TYR A 160 7.02 8.72 9.27
CA TYR A 160 5.96 8.49 8.29
C TYR A 160 4.90 9.59 8.33
N ALA A 161 4.47 10.03 9.52
CA ALA A 161 3.54 11.15 9.66
C ALA A 161 4.12 12.45 9.06
N VAL A 162 5.38 12.79 9.36
CA VAL A 162 6.07 13.96 8.80
C VAL A 162 6.19 13.86 7.26
N TRP A 163 6.40 12.66 6.73
CA TRP A 163 6.41 12.44 5.29
C TRP A 163 5.01 12.69 4.68
N GLN A 164 3.93 12.22 5.32
CA GLN A 164 2.55 12.43 4.89
C GLN A 164 2.10 13.90 4.99
N MET A 165 2.62 14.64 5.97
CA MET A 165 2.26 16.05 6.18
C MET A 165 2.74 17.00 5.06
N GLN A 166 3.48 16.50 4.07
CA GLN A 166 3.92 17.32 2.94
C GLN A 166 2.82 17.61 1.92
N GLU A 167 1.75 16.81 1.92
CA GLU A 167 0.61 16.94 1.03
C GLU A 167 -0.68 16.58 1.77
N TYR A 168 -1.80 17.12 1.33
CA TYR A 168 -3.11 16.71 1.83
C TYR A 168 -3.63 15.53 1.01
N ALA A 169 -3.86 14.37 1.65
CA ALA A 169 -4.55 13.25 1.02
C ALA A 169 -6.02 13.58 0.71
N TYR A 170 -6.59 14.49 1.50
CA TYR A 170 -7.96 15.00 1.37
C TYR A 170 -7.94 16.53 1.27
N PRO A 171 -7.58 17.10 0.09
CA PRO A 171 -7.38 18.55 -0.07
C PRO A 171 -8.63 19.36 0.21
N GLU A 172 -9.83 18.82 -0.01
CA GLU A 172 -11.10 19.48 0.23
C GLU A 172 -11.34 19.80 1.72
N TYR A 173 -10.70 19.03 2.61
CA TYR A 173 -10.82 19.15 4.07
C TYR A 173 -9.49 19.49 4.73
N GLU A 174 -8.46 19.76 3.93
CA GLU A 174 -7.10 20.01 4.40
C GLU A 174 -6.60 18.91 5.36
N ALA A 175 -6.99 17.64 5.13
CA ALA A 175 -6.53 16.52 5.94
C ALA A 175 -5.36 15.77 5.28
N HIS A 176 -4.29 15.57 6.06
CA HIS A 176 -3.07 14.92 5.60
C HIS A 176 -3.27 13.41 5.42
N VAL A 177 -4.01 12.80 6.33
CA VAL A 177 -4.23 11.34 6.44
C VAL A 177 -5.66 11.05 6.89
N ASP A 178 -6.07 9.77 6.83
CA ASP A 178 -7.21 9.25 7.61
C ASP A 178 -6.71 8.36 8.77
N ASP A 179 -7.63 7.91 9.62
CA ASP A 179 -7.36 7.11 10.83
C ASP A 179 -7.31 5.59 10.58
N SER A 180 -7.26 5.16 9.31
CA SER A 180 -7.27 3.74 8.91
C SER A 180 -5.88 3.17 8.63
N THR A 181 -5.85 1.85 8.39
CA THR A 181 -4.67 1.13 7.92
C THR A 181 -4.16 1.54 6.53
N SER A 182 -4.83 2.47 5.84
CA SER A 182 -4.29 3.08 4.61
C SER A 182 -3.14 4.03 4.90
N TYR A 183 -3.07 4.53 6.13
CA TYR A 183 -2.02 5.39 6.67
C TYR A 183 -1.48 4.81 7.97
N GLN A 184 -1.97 5.27 9.13
CA GLN A 184 -1.61 4.77 10.45
C GLN A 184 -2.86 4.62 11.30
N VAL A 185 -3.01 3.49 11.97
CA VAL A 185 -4.17 3.28 12.85
C VAL A 185 -4.09 4.28 14.00
N TYR A 186 -5.07 5.16 14.08
CA TYR A 186 -5.12 6.23 15.06
C TYR A 186 -6.30 6.04 16.02
N HIS A 187 -6.05 6.20 17.32
CA HIS A 187 -7.05 6.16 18.41
C HIS A 187 -7.88 4.87 18.50
N LYS A 188 -7.33 3.73 18.02
CA LYS A 188 -7.94 2.42 18.25
C LYS A 188 -7.70 1.91 19.67
N ILE A 189 -6.56 2.26 20.24
CA ILE A 189 -6.14 1.98 21.60
C ILE A 189 -5.81 3.31 22.26
N ASP A 190 -6.31 3.52 23.47
CA ASP A 190 -5.95 4.68 24.29
C ASP A 190 -4.45 4.69 24.64
N SER A 191 -3.92 5.87 24.90
CA SER A 191 -2.54 6.08 25.33
C SER A 191 -2.16 5.15 26.50
N GLN A 192 -0.95 4.61 26.45
CA GLN A 192 -0.40 3.67 27.43
C GLN A 192 0.92 4.21 27.97
N ILE A 193 1.20 4.00 29.24
CA ILE A 193 2.40 4.56 29.92
C ILE A 193 3.69 4.20 29.18
N SER A 194 3.88 2.95 28.77
CA SER A 194 5.11 2.51 28.10
C SER A 194 5.27 3.08 26.69
N THR A 195 4.18 3.22 25.95
CA THR A 195 4.21 3.84 24.62
C THR A 195 4.37 5.36 24.70
N ASP A 196 3.76 6.01 25.69
CA ASP A 196 3.92 7.44 25.94
C ASP A 196 5.37 7.78 26.29
N GLN A 197 5.99 6.95 27.15
CA GLN A 197 7.40 7.08 27.50
C GLN A 197 8.30 6.94 26.26
N ALA A 198 8.04 5.96 25.40
CA ALA A 198 8.80 5.77 24.16
C ALA A 198 8.65 6.96 23.20
N VAL A 199 7.45 7.55 23.07
CA VAL A 199 7.20 8.77 22.30
C VAL A 199 7.97 9.96 22.88
N GLU A 200 7.94 10.14 24.22
CA GLU A 200 8.61 11.24 24.91
C GLU A 200 10.15 11.15 24.80
N GLU A 201 10.72 9.96 25.02
CA GLU A 201 12.17 9.74 24.98
C GLU A 201 12.76 9.86 23.56
N THR A 202 11.92 9.73 22.53
CA THR A 202 12.29 9.92 21.12
C THR A 202 11.70 11.19 20.49
N ALA A 203 11.24 12.15 21.34
CA ALA A 203 10.52 13.33 20.87
C ALA A 203 11.26 14.10 19.78
N GLY A 204 10.58 14.39 18.67
CA GLY A 204 11.11 15.10 17.51
C GLY A 204 12.07 14.28 16.65
N GLN A 205 12.43 13.04 17.01
CA GLN A 205 13.36 12.22 16.22
C GLN A 205 12.70 11.62 14.98
N ILE A 206 13.33 11.84 13.82
CA ILE A 206 12.89 11.31 12.53
C ILE A 206 14.06 10.75 11.72
N LEU A 207 13.75 9.89 10.75
CA LEU A 207 14.71 9.29 9.83
C LEU A 207 14.75 10.08 8.52
N LEU A 208 15.96 10.45 8.10
CA LEU A 208 16.20 11.07 6.80
C LEU A 208 17.06 10.16 5.92
N TYR A 209 16.82 10.22 4.63
CA TYR A 209 17.69 9.76 3.58
C TYR A 209 18.01 10.94 2.66
N GLN A 210 19.30 11.27 2.48
CA GLN A 210 19.74 12.42 1.67
C GLN A 210 19.00 13.73 2.00
N GLU A 211 18.83 14.02 3.31
CA GLU A 211 18.17 15.23 3.83
C GLU A 211 16.65 15.28 3.62
N TYR A 212 16.00 14.16 3.25
CA TYR A 212 14.55 14.08 3.05
C TYR A 212 13.94 13.00 3.96
N PRO A 213 12.75 13.21 4.56
CA PRO A 213 12.11 12.19 5.40
C PRO A 213 11.86 10.91 4.63
N VAL A 214 12.21 9.77 5.23
CA VAL A 214 11.96 8.48 4.61
C VAL A 214 10.50 8.05 4.75
N LYS A 215 10.01 7.24 3.81
CA LYS A 215 8.75 6.51 3.95
C LYS A 215 8.97 5.36 4.94
N ALA A 216 8.95 5.67 6.23
CA ALA A 216 9.29 4.72 7.29
C ALA A 216 8.17 3.69 7.50
N TYR A 217 7.90 2.86 6.48
CA TYR A 217 6.89 1.80 6.53
C TYR A 217 7.23 0.74 7.55
N TYR A 218 6.20 0.15 8.16
CA TYR A 218 6.33 -0.97 9.10
C TYR A 218 5.16 -1.95 8.94
N PHE A 219 5.36 -3.17 9.36
CA PHE A 219 4.38 -4.26 9.23
C PHE A 219 4.53 -5.26 10.37
N ALA A 220 3.54 -6.13 10.57
CA ALA A 220 3.44 -6.93 11.79
C ALA A 220 4.52 -8.02 11.93
N THR A 221 4.68 -8.89 10.91
CA THR A 221 5.56 -10.08 10.99
C THR A 221 6.18 -10.39 9.65
N SER A 222 7.50 -10.59 9.59
CA SER A 222 8.17 -11.04 8.37
C SER A 222 8.04 -12.56 8.18
N CYS A 223 8.11 -12.99 6.92
CA CYS A 223 8.28 -14.39 6.59
C CYS A 223 9.75 -14.86 6.62
N GLY A 224 10.66 -14.01 7.12
CA GLY A 224 12.11 -14.19 7.14
C GLY A 224 12.83 -13.34 6.09
N VAL A 225 12.11 -12.44 5.42
CA VAL A 225 12.65 -11.46 4.46
C VAL A 225 11.79 -10.21 4.48
N THR A 226 12.38 -9.03 4.26
CA THR A 226 11.69 -7.77 3.95
C THR A 226 11.70 -7.50 2.45
N THR A 227 11.06 -6.43 2.02
CA THR A 227 11.03 -6.01 0.63
C THR A 227 11.17 -4.49 0.48
N ASP A 228 11.31 -4.06 -0.76
CA ASP A 228 11.27 -2.67 -1.20
C ASP A 228 9.84 -2.20 -1.53
N GLU A 229 9.68 -0.95 -1.93
CA GLU A 229 8.37 -0.37 -2.28
C GLU A 229 7.83 -0.83 -3.65
N ALA A 230 8.59 -1.61 -4.44
CA ALA A 230 8.13 -2.17 -5.71
C ALA A 230 6.89 -3.07 -5.57
N ILE A 231 6.54 -3.48 -4.34
CA ILE A 231 5.29 -4.21 -4.08
C ILE A 231 4.03 -3.44 -4.46
N TRP A 232 4.08 -2.09 -4.46
CA TRP A 232 2.92 -1.23 -4.79
C TRP A 232 2.97 -0.68 -6.19
N GLU A 233 4.19 -0.49 -6.76
CA GLU A 233 4.40 0.10 -8.07
C GLU A 233 5.49 -0.64 -8.83
N GLU A 234 5.37 -0.72 -10.16
CA GLU A 234 6.36 -1.33 -11.00
C GLU A 234 7.55 -0.38 -11.19
N GLY A 235 8.76 -0.83 -10.83
CA GLY A 235 10.02 -0.17 -11.21
C GLY A 235 10.43 1.07 -10.42
N ASN A 236 9.78 1.41 -9.31
CA ASN A 236 10.06 2.67 -8.60
C ASN A 236 10.98 2.53 -7.36
N THR A 237 11.89 1.54 -7.38
CA THR A 237 12.85 1.31 -6.27
C THR A 237 13.94 2.38 -6.15
N GLU A 238 14.16 3.18 -7.21
CA GLU A 238 15.16 4.25 -7.21
C GLU A 238 14.82 5.39 -6.25
N ASN A 239 13.53 5.59 -5.95
CA ASN A 239 13.08 6.69 -5.07
C ASN A 239 13.20 6.37 -3.58
N SER A 240 13.35 5.11 -3.19
CA SER A 240 13.41 4.69 -1.79
C SER A 240 14.46 3.62 -1.55
N PRO A 241 15.75 3.87 -1.85
CA PRO A 241 16.82 2.87 -1.75
C PRO A 241 17.12 2.46 -0.30
N TYR A 242 16.59 3.19 0.67
CA TYR A 242 16.60 2.83 2.09
C TYR A 242 15.63 1.68 2.43
N LEU A 243 14.63 1.41 1.58
CA LEU A 243 13.80 0.21 1.64
C LEU A 243 14.42 -0.85 0.74
N CYS A 244 14.85 -1.96 1.31
CA CYS A 244 15.51 -3.01 0.54
C CYS A 244 15.04 -4.39 0.98
N SER A 245 15.11 -5.34 0.06
CA SER A 245 14.95 -6.74 0.39
C SER A 245 16.11 -7.20 1.25
N ARG A 246 15.79 -7.74 2.42
CA ARG A 246 16.77 -8.21 3.41
C ARG A 246 16.27 -9.48 4.07
N PHE A 247 17.14 -10.48 4.16
CA PHE A 247 16.84 -11.65 4.99
C PHE A 247 16.88 -11.25 6.48
N VAL A 248 15.79 -11.52 7.19
CA VAL A 248 15.63 -11.24 8.62
C VAL A 248 16.14 -12.45 9.41
N ASN A 249 17.46 -12.67 9.34
CA ASN A 249 18.14 -13.79 9.98
C ASN A 249 19.58 -13.44 10.34
N GLU A 250 20.20 -14.30 11.16
CA GLU A 250 21.61 -14.18 11.56
C GLU A 250 22.60 -14.71 10.51
N THR A 251 22.12 -15.46 9.52
CA THR A 251 22.95 -16.15 8.52
C THR A 251 22.58 -15.67 7.13
N THR A 252 23.49 -14.98 6.47
CA THR A 252 23.35 -14.50 5.09
C THR A 252 23.49 -15.67 4.10
N SER A 253 22.40 -16.36 3.79
CA SER A 253 22.33 -17.17 2.57
C SER A 253 21.44 -16.42 1.58
N GLU A 254 22.06 -15.65 0.70
CA GLU A 254 21.36 -14.99 -0.39
C GLU A 254 20.77 -16.05 -1.33
N LYS A 255 19.45 -15.99 -1.51
CA LYS A 255 18.72 -16.76 -2.51
C LYS A 255 17.98 -15.79 -3.40
N ASP A 256 17.93 -16.11 -4.66
CA ASP A 256 17.07 -15.40 -5.60
C ASP A 256 15.61 -15.81 -5.36
N LEU A 257 14.86 -14.95 -4.65
CA LEU A 257 13.44 -15.16 -4.35
C LEU A 257 12.52 -14.64 -5.46
N THR A 258 13.06 -14.11 -6.56
CA THR A 258 12.28 -13.75 -7.75
C THR A 258 11.89 -14.98 -8.56
N ASP A 259 12.64 -16.07 -8.43
CA ASP A 259 12.33 -17.37 -9.06
C ASP A 259 11.26 -18.13 -8.26
N GLU A 260 10.16 -18.50 -8.95
CA GLU A 260 9.00 -19.15 -8.32
C GLU A 260 9.33 -20.49 -7.66
N GLU A 261 10.17 -21.35 -8.27
CA GLU A 261 10.51 -22.66 -7.71
C GLU A 261 11.37 -22.48 -6.46
N THR A 262 12.35 -21.59 -6.51
CA THR A 262 13.21 -21.22 -5.39
C THR A 262 12.38 -20.66 -4.24
N PHE A 263 11.48 -19.73 -4.53
CA PHE A 263 10.59 -19.15 -3.52
C PHE A 263 9.65 -20.20 -2.93
N ALA A 264 9.02 -21.03 -3.76
CA ALA A 264 8.11 -22.08 -3.31
C ALA A 264 8.79 -23.10 -2.38
N ALA A 265 10.02 -23.50 -2.69
CA ALA A 265 10.81 -24.35 -1.81
C ALA A 265 11.18 -23.63 -0.51
N TRP A 266 11.53 -22.34 -0.61
CA TRP A 266 11.93 -21.52 0.52
C TRP A 266 10.77 -21.26 1.50
N ILE A 267 9.57 -20.87 1.02
CA ILE A 267 8.44 -20.52 1.89
C ILE A 267 7.84 -21.73 2.61
N ARG A 268 7.96 -22.93 2.04
CA ARG A 268 7.53 -24.19 2.67
C ARG A 268 8.45 -24.65 3.80
N THR A 269 9.64 -24.07 3.92
CA THR A 269 10.66 -24.49 4.89
C THR A 269 10.74 -23.50 6.05
N LYS A 270 10.77 -24.03 7.29
CA LYS A 270 11.12 -23.25 8.48
C LYS A 270 12.63 -23.28 8.67
N ARG A 271 13.27 -22.13 8.82
CA ARG A 271 14.73 -22.02 8.95
C ARG A 271 15.11 -21.56 10.34
N ALA A 272 15.92 -22.36 11.04
CA ALA A 272 16.31 -22.14 12.42
C ALA A 272 17.03 -20.78 12.68
N GLY A 273 17.63 -20.18 11.65
CA GLY A 273 18.30 -18.87 11.76
C GLY A 273 17.38 -17.66 11.56
N ASP A 274 16.13 -17.86 11.17
CA ASP A 274 15.21 -16.73 10.94
C ASP A 274 14.75 -16.18 12.30
N LEU A 275 14.84 -14.85 12.45
CA LEU A 275 14.56 -14.15 13.70
C LEU A 275 13.14 -14.45 14.20
N GLU A 276 12.16 -14.44 13.32
CA GLU A 276 10.74 -14.56 13.66
C GLU A 276 10.18 -15.98 13.49
N ILE A 277 11.04 -17.01 13.49
CA ILE A 277 10.64 -18.42 13.24
C ILE A 277 9.56 -18.94 14.18
N SER A 278 9.49 -18.42 15.42
CA SER A 278 8.50 -18.81 16.44
C SER A 278 7.19 -18.03 16.34
N GLU A 279 7.15 -16.94 15.56
CA GLU A 279 5.97 -16.10 15.47
C GLU A 279 4.79 -16.84 14.82
N PRO A 280 3.55 -16.62 15.30
CA PRO A 280 2.37 -17.29 14.75
C PRO A 280 2.19 -17.08 13.25
N TRP A 281 2.51 -15.89 12.73
CA TRP A 281 2.37 -15.54 11.33
C TRP A 281 3.63 -15.80 10.49
N TYR A 282 4.71 -16.31 11.06
CA TYR A 282 5.92 -16.64 10.29
C TYR A 282 5.64 -17.60 9.13
N ARG A 283 4.70 -18.55 9.31
CA ARG A 283 4.15 -19.40 8.25
C ARG A 283 2.64 -19.56 8.45
N TRP A 284 1.92 -19.66 7.35
CA TRP A 284 0.50 -19.91 7.36
C TRP A 284 0.07 -20.67 6.10
N ASN A 285 -1.09 -21.31 6.14
CA ASN A 285 -1.74 -21.89 4.97
C ASN A 285 -3.25 -21.81 5.06
N CYS A 286 -3.90 -21.78 3.88
CA CYS A 286 -5.35 -21.82 3.74
C CYS A 286 -5.75 -22.42 2.39
N GLU A 287 -7.02 -22.81 2.27
CA GLU A 287 -7.61 -23.26 1.01
C GLU A 287 -8.35 -22.11 0.32
N VAL A 288 -8.11 -21.94 -0.98
CA VAL A 288 -8.74 -20.93 -1.82
C VAL A 288 -9.42 -21.60 -3.02
N PRO A 289 -10.70 -21.96 -2.93
CA PRO A 289 -11.43 -22.54 -4.04
C PRO A 289 -11.61 -21.55 -5.21
N PHE A 290 -11.69 -22.02 -6.44
CA PHE A 290 -11.98 -21.18 -7.62
C PHE A 290 -13.24 -20.34 -7.45
N THR A 291 -14.27 -20.92 -6.82
CA THR A 291 -15.51 -20.20 -6.51
C THR A 291 -15.31 -19.01 -5.56
N GLN A 292 -14.30 -19.07 -4.67
CA GLN A 292 -13.96 -17.93 -3.82
C GLN A 292 -13.19 -16.88 -4.60
N ILE A 293 -12.23 -17.28 -5.45
CA ILE A 293 -11.50 -16.35 -6.34
C ILE A 293 -12.51 -15.61 -7.23
N GLN A 294 -13.48 -16.32 -7.82
CA GLN A 294 -14.54 -15.74 -8.64
C GLN A 294 -15.30 -14.64 -7.90
N LYS A 295 -15.77 -14.93 -6.67
CA LYS A 295 -16.48 -13.94 -5.83
C LYS A 295 -15.62 -12.72 -5.49
N ASN A 296 -14.33 -12.93 -5.25
CA ASN A 296 -13.42 -11.84 -4.94
C ASN A 296 -13.23 -10.93 -6.16
N VAL A 297 -13.01 -11.51 -7.35
CA VAL A 297 -12.90 -10.75 -8.60
C VAL A 297 -14.17 -9.93 -8.84
N GLU A 298 -15.35 -10.54 -8.76
CA GLU A 298 -16.63 -9.86 -8.89
C GLU A 298 -16.82 -8.72 -7.87
N LYS A 299 -16.39 -8.92 -6.64
CA LYS A 299 -16.48 -7.92 -5.55
C LYS A 299 -15.52 -6.75 -5.74
N TRP A 300 -14.26 -7.02 -6.10
CA TRP A 300 -13.18 -6.05 -5.97
C TRP A 300 -12.72 -5.42 -7.29
N MET A 301 -12.96 -6.06 -8.45
CA MET A 301 -12.42 -5.62 -9.73
C MET A 301 -12.75 -4.15 -10.02
N ALA A 302 -14.02 -3.74 -9.97
CA ALA A 302 -14.41 -2.37 -10.27
C ALA A 302 -13.82 -1.34 -9.30
N VAL A 303 -13.76 -1.69 -7.99
CA VAL A 303 -13.18 -0.83 -6.95
C VAL A 303 -11.69 -0.63 -7.18
N ARG A 304 -10.98 -1.71 -7.53
CA ARG A 304 -9.53 -1.66 -7.74
C ARG A 304 -9.13 -0.99 -9.06
N LEU A 305 -9.88 -1.22 -10.14
CA LEU A 305 -9.69 -0.49 -11.40
C LEU A 305 -9.81 1.02 -11.24
N ALA A 306 -10.74 1.47 -10.39
CA ALA A 306 -10.87 2.90 -10.09
C ALA A 306 -9.67 3.46 -9.30
N LYS A 307 -9.01 2.63 -8.45
CA LYS A 307 -7.88 3.06 -7.60
C LYS A 307 -6.52 2.94 -8.27
N THR A 308 -6.25 1.85 -8.97
CA THR A 308 -4.90 1.48 -9.42
C THR A 308 -4.70 1.58 -10.95
N GLY A 309 -5.73 2.02 -11.68
CA GLY A 309 -5.61 2.25 -13.13
C GLY A 309 -5.23 1.01 -13.94
N ASP A 310 -3.95 0.67 -13.95
CA ASP A 310 -3.35 -0.47 -14.66
C ASP A 310 -3.15 -1.73 -13.79
N GLY A 311 -3.64 -1.70 -12.55
CA GLY A 311 -3.49 -2.82 -11.60
C GLY A 311 -4.30 -4.08 -11.94
N ILE A 312 -5.26 -3.99 -12.88
CA ILE A 312 -6.01 -5.12 -13.41
C ILE A 312 -6.15 -4.95 -14.91
N LEU A 313 -5.69 -5.93 -15.67
CA LEU A 313 -5.70 -5.92 -17.13
C LEU A 313 -6.39 -7.17 -17.66
N ILE A 314 -7.15 -7.03 -18.76
CA ILE A 314 -7.75 -8.15 -19.48
C ILE A 314 -6.94 -8.43 -20.74
N LYS A 315 -6.82 -9.70 -21.13
CA LYS A 315 -6.18 -10.09 -22.38
C LYS A 315 -7.09 -9.80 -23.56
N ASP A 316 -6.60 -9.00 -24.52
CA ASP A 316 -7.23 -8.71 -25.80
C ASP A 316 -6.24 -9.03 -26.92
N GLY A 317 -6.49 -10.10 -27.68
CA GLY A 317 -5.54 -10.63 -28.65
C GLY A 317 -4.22 -11.06 -27.98
N GLU A 318 -3.11 -10.45 -28.38
CA GLU A 318 -1.78 -10.68 -27.80
C GLU A 318 -1.41 -9.71 -26.67
N GLU A 319 -2.23 -8.68 -26.42
CA GLU A 319 -1.95 -7.61 -25.46
C GLU A 319 -2.79 -7.73 -24.19
N TYR A 320 -2.33 -7.07 -23.12
CA TYR A 320 -3.09 -6.86 -21.89
C TYR A 320 -3.52 -5.40 -21.83
N VAL A 321 -4.82 -5.17 -21.83
CA VAL A 321 -5.41 -3.82 -21.83
C VAL A 321 -6.25 -3.58 -20.60
N ARG A 322 -6.44 -2.32 -20.25
CA ARG A 322 -7.37 -1.95 -19.17
C ARG A 322 -8.80 -2.33 -19.56
N PRO A 323 -9.55 -3.08 -18.73
CA PRO A 323 -10.95 -3.38 -18.98
C PRO A 323 -11.77 -2.09 -19.12
N LEU A 324 -12.75 -2.09 -20.03
CA LEU A 324 -13.71 -0.99 -20.14
C LEU A 324 -14.56 -0.94 -18.86
N GLU A 325 -14.65 0.24 -18.26
CA GLU A 325 -15.53 0.45 -17.11
C GLU A 325 -16.96 0.22 -17.57
N ASN A 326 -17.68 -0.79 -17.05
CA ASN A 326 -19.14 -0.70 -16.90
C ASN A 326 -20.01 -1.94 -17.04
N ASP A 327 -19.52 -3.13 -17.20
CA ASP A 327 -20.50 -4.22 -17.34
C ASP A 327 -20.59 -5.19 -16.15
N GLY A 328 -19.78 -4.95 -15.10
CA GLY A 328 -19.80 -5.81 -13.92
C GLY A 328 -19.40 -7.27 -14.20
N HIS A 329 -19.08 -7.58 -15.44
CA HIS A 329 -18.60 -8.88 -15.86
C HIS A 329 -17.07 -8.88 -15.85
N THR A 330 -16.51 -9.93 -15.30
CA THR A 330 -15.07 -10.15 -15.28
C THR A 330 -14.51 -10.35 -16.70
N GLY A 331 -15.37 -10.63 -17.67
CA GLY A 331 -15.01 -10.88 -19.07
C GLY A 331 -14.24 -12.17 -19.31
N ILE A 332 -14.03 -13.00 -18.27
CA ILE A 332 -13.21 -14.22 -18.39
C ILE A 332 -13.96 -15.51 -18.11
N GLY A 333 -15.26 -15.45 -17.79
CA GLY A 333 -16.05 -16.63 -17.44
C GLY A 333 -15.68 -17.25 -16.09
N ALA A 334 -15.92 -18.55 -15.94
CA ALA A 334 -15.58 -19.27 -14.70
C ALA A 334 -14.07 -19.45 -14.55
N ILE A 335 -13.52 -19.12 -13.39
CA ILE A 335 -12.07 -19.26 -13.11
C ILE A 335 -11.70 -20.74 -13.04
N THR A 336 -10.64 -21.09 -13.75
CA THR A 336 -10.11 -22.46 -13.87
C THR A 336 -8.64 -22.58 -13.45
N GLU A 337 -7.90 -21.46 -13.44
CA GLU A 337 -6.48 -21.46 -13.10
C GLU A 337 -6.04 -20.11 -12.50
N ALA A 338 -5.06 -20.17 -11.60
CA ALA A 338 -4.31 -19.04 -11.11
C ALA A 338 -2.81 -19.35 -11.13
N GLN A 339 -1.98 -18.41 -11.61
CA GLN A 339 -0.53 -18.56 -11.72
C GLN A 339 0.17 -17.27 -11.30
N ILE A 340 1.20 -17.37 -10.45
CA ILE A 340 2.08 -16.23 -10.14
C ILE A 340 3.05 -16.08 -11.31
N LEU A 341 3.06 -14.90 -11.95
CA LEU A 341 3.90 -14.61 -13.12
C LEU A 341 5.26 -14.01 -12.73
N SER A 342 5.27 -13.19 -11.69
CA SER A 342 6.48 -12.50 -11.25
C SER A 342 6.46 -12.23 -9.75
N ARG A 343 7.65 -12.07 -9.19
CA ARG A 343 7.91 -11.71 -7.80
C ARG A 343 8.92 -10.58 -7.74
N ASN A 344 8.85 -9.75 -6.71
CA ASN A 344 9.88 -8.77 -6.43
C ASN A 344 11.10 -9.41 -5.74
N THR A 345 12.13 -8.62 -5.50
CA THR A 345 13.40 -9.05 -4.89
C THR A 345 13.25 -9.70 -3.52
N GLY A 346 12.22 -9.34 -2.74
CA GLY A 346 11.84 -9.97 -1.47
C GLY A 346 10.99 -11.22 -1.61
N GLY A 347 10.59 -11.59 -2.82
CA GLY A 347 9.76 -12.77 -3.10
C GLY A 347 8.26 -12.55 -3.00
N ALA A 348 7.77 -11.31 -2.75
CA ALA A 348 6.35 -11.02 -2.79
C ALA A 348 5.81 -11.12 -4.22
N ALA A 349 4.60 -11.67 -4.38
CA ALA A 349 3.94 -11.78 -5.68
C ALA A 349 3.65 -10.39 -6.26
N GLN A 350 4.13 -10.12 -7.48
CA GLN A 350 3.97 -8.86 -8.22
C GLN A 350 2.88 -8.95 -9.28
N GLU A 351 2.80 -10.07 -9.98
CA GLU A 351 1.80 -10.32 -10.99
C GLU A 351 1.16 -11.70 -10.79
N LEU A 352 -0.15 -11.74 -10.87
CA LEU A 352 -0.97 -12.94 -10.84
C LEU A 352 -1.77 -13.03 -12.14
N LEU A 353 -1.74 -14.18 -12.80
CA LEU A 353 -2.60 -14.51 -13.92
C LEU A 353 -3.79 -15.32 -13.42
N LEU A 354 -5.01 -14.87 -13.76
CA LEU A 354 -6.23 -15.64 -13.54
C LEU A 354 -6.79 -16.03 -14.91
N THR A 355 -6.90 -17.34 -15.17
CA THR A 355 -7.51 -17.88 -16.39
C THR A 355 -8.91 -18.36 -16.09
N GLY A 356 -9.84 -17.94 -16.90
CA GLY A 356 -11.22 -18.40 -16.90
C GLY A 356 -11.59 -19.09 -18.20
N SER A 357 -12.83 -19.59 -18.28
CA SER A 357 -13.34 -20.32 -19.47
C SER A 357 -13.46 -19.44 -20.74
N GLU A 358 -13.45 -18.11 -20.61
CA GLU A 358 -13.68 -17.17 -21.71
C GLU A 358 -12.57 -16.15 -21.88
N GLY A 359 -11.59 -16.09 -20.97
CA GLY A 359 -10.51 -15.11 -21.05
C GLY A 359 -9.52 -15.17 -19.89
N THR A 360 -8.68 -14.16 -19.80
CA THR A 360 -7.58 -14.11 -18.82
C THR A 360 -7.45 -12.70 -18.24
N LEU A 361 -7.29 -12.59 -16.94
CA LEU A 361 -6.94 -11.36 -16.23
C LEU A 361 -5.50 -11.44 -15.74
N LYS A 362 -4.76 -10.33 -15.87
CA LYS A 362 -3.50 -10.09 -15.19
C LYS A 362 -3.76 -9.12 -14.05
N ILE A 363 -3.44 -9.53 -12.84
CA ILE A 363 -3.57 -8.74 -11.61
C ILE A 363 -2.18 -8.31 -11.19
N LYS A 364 -1.95 -7.01 -11.07
CA LYS A 364 -0.68 -6.42 -10.64
C LYS A 364 -0.81 -5.86 -9.23
N TYR A 365 0.32 -5.73 -8.57
CA TYR A 365 0.49 -5.20 -7.22
C TYR A 365 -0.01 -6.12 -6.10
N GLU A 366 0.80 -6.24 -5.09
CA GLU A 366 0.62 -7.15 -3.95
C GLU A 366 -0.77 -7.02 -3.31
N TYR A 367 -1.25 -5.80 -3.08
CA TYR A 367 -2.54 -5.58 -2.45
C TYR A 367 -3.72 -6.10 -3.29
N ASN A 368 -3.69 -5.89 -4.62
CA ASN A 368 -4.72 -6.43 -5.52
C ASN A 368 -4.71 -7.95 -5.53
N ILE A 369 -3.53 -8.55 -5.58
CA ILE A 369 -3.35 -10.01 -5.57
C ILE A 369 -3.92 -10.62 -4.28
N ARG A 370 -3.62 -10.01 -3.13
CA ARG A 370 -4.14 -10.45 -1.83
C ARG A 370 -5.67 -10.38 -1.75
N LEU A 371 -6.29 -9.34 -2.35
CA LEU A 371 -7.75 -9.22 -2.44
C LEU A 371 -8.36 -10.30 -3.32
N MET A 372 -7.76 -10.62 -4.47
CA MET A 372 -8.29 -11.65 -5.38
C MET A 372 -8.22 -13.05 -4.79
N LEU A 373 -7.25 -13.31 -3.91
CA LEU A 373 -7.04 -14.61 -3.27
C LEU A 373 -7.51 -14.65 -1.80
N GLY A 374 -8.16 -13.60 -1.28
CA GLY A 374 -8.66 -13.53 0.08
C GLY A 374 -9.67 -14.65 0.40
N VAL A 375 -9.78 -15.00 1.67
CA VAL A 375 -10.62 -16.12 2.15
C VAL A 375 -11.57 -15.67 3.27
N PRO A 376 -12.52 -14.74 2.99
CA PRO A 376 -13.41 -14.21 4.01
C PRO A 376 -14.20 -15.33 4.69
N GLY A 377 -14.01 -15.46 6.02
CA GLY A 377 -14.61 -16.52 6.84
C GLY A 377 -13.96 -17.90 6.71
N GLY A 378 -13.03 -18.10 5.76
CA GLY A 378 -12.25 -19.32 5.61
C GLY A 378 -11.28 -19.53 6.79
N ILE A 379 -10.67 -20.70 6.87
CA ILE A 379 -9.74 -21.04 7.96
C ILE A 379 -8.30 -20.83 7.49
N ILE A 380 -7.55 -20.09 8.28
CA ILE A 380 -6.10 -19.94 8.12
C ILE A 380 -5.42 -20.67 9.28
N HIS A 381 -4.56 -21.61 8.95
CA HIS A 381 -3.70 -22.33 9.90
C HIS A 381 -2.38 -21.56 10.05
N LYS A 382 -1.98 -21.26 11.28
CA LYS A 382 -0.77 -20.50 11.60
C LYS A 382 0.38 -21.40 12.03
N ASN A 383 1.57 -20.83 12.06
CA ASN A 383 2.84 -21.48 12.38
C ASN A 383 2.87 -22.19 13.73
N ASP A 384 2.19 -21.66 14.73
CA ASP A 384 2.07 -22.18 16.11
C ASP A 384 0.98 -23.25 16.27
N GLY A 385 0.33 -23.66 15.18
CA GLY A 385 -0.78 -24.61 15.18
C GLY A 385 -2.15 -24.00 15.52
N THR A 386 -2.21 -22.71 15.83
CA THR A 386 -3.49 -22.03 16.01
C THR A 386 -4.18 -21.73 14.68
N ILE A 387 -5.48 -21.49 14.73
CA ILE A 387 -6.29 -21.13 13.57
C ILE A 387 -6.93 -19.77 13.75
N THR A 388 -7.23 -19.10 12.63
CA THR A 388 -8.02 -17.88 12.62
C THR A 388 -8.97 -17.87 11.41
N ARG A 389 -9.96 -16.97 11.43
CA ARG A 389 -10.80 -16.67 10.27
C ARG A 389 -10.06 -15.74 9.32
N GLY A 390 -10.05 -16.07 8.04
CA GLY A 390 -9.55 -15.18 6.99
C GLY A 390 -10.49 -14.01 6.74
N GLY A 391 -9.93 -12.95 6.19
CA GLY A 391 -10.63 -11.74 5.74
C GLY A 391 -10.62 -11.60 4.23
N ASP A 392 -10.94 -10.39 3.77
CA ASP A 392 -10.93 -10.04 2.34
C ASP A 392 -9.49 -10.05 1.75
N LEU A 393 -8.47 -9.86 2.59
CA LEU A 393 -7.06 -9.92 2.21
C LEU A 393 -6.42 -11.22 2.70
N LEU A 394 -5.55 -11.84 1.89
CA LEU A 394 -4.56 -12.80 2.40
C LEU A 394 -3.64 -12.11 3.43
N PRO A 395 -3.05 -12.85 4.37
CA PRO A 395 -2.18 -12.26 5.40
C PRO A 395 -1.00 -11.45 4.83
N SER A 396 -0.43 -11.89 3.70
CA SER A 396 0.69 -11.23 3.02
C SER A 396 0.75 -11.59 1.54
N GLY A 397 1.62 -10.93 0.78
CA GLY A 397 1.95 -11.27 -0.61
C GLY A 397 3.01 -12.38 -0.77
N TYR A 398 3.52 -12.94 0.33
CA TYR A 398 4.57 -13.97 0.34
C TYR A 398 3.97 -15.36 0.43
N PHE A 399 3.54 -15.90 -0.69
CA PHE A 399 2.90 -17.21 -0.75
C PHE A 399 3.18 -17.94 -2.07
N THR A 400 2.96 -19.25 -2.09
CA THR A 400 2.96 -20.08 -3.28
C THR A 400 1.65 -20.86 -3.38
N LEU A 401 1.30 -21.28 -4.59
CA LEU A 401 0.06 -21.99 -4.91
C LEU A 401 0.35 -23.47 -5.15
N THR A 402 -0.43 -24.34 -4.54
CA THR A 402 -0.43 -25.79 -4.82
C THR A 402 -1.84 -26.19 -5.20
N GLN A 403 -2.04 -26.85 -6.35
CA GLN A 403 -3.38 -27.26 -6.77
C GLN A 403 -4.06 -28.14 -5.72
N ALA A 404 -5.29 -27.77 -5.36
CA ALA A 404 -6.20 -28.58 -4.54
C ALA A 404 -7.15 -29.34 -5.45
N GLN A 405 -7.33 -30.64 -5.19
CA GLN A 405 -8.17 -31.52 -6.00
C GLN A 405 -9.28 -32.13 -5.17
N THR A 406 -10.47 -32.26 -5.78
CA THR A 406 -11.60 -33.00 -5.25
C THR A 406 -12.08 -33.96 -6.34
N ASP A 407 -12.17 -35.24 -6.01
CA ASP A 407 -12.59 -36.30 -6.94
C ASP A 407 -11.74 -36.36 -8.25
N GLY A 408 -10.47 -35.92 -8.19
CA GLY A 408 -9.53 -35.92 -9.31
C GLY A 408 -9.58 -34.66 -10.18
N GLU A 409 -10.46 -33.71 -9.89
CA GLU A 409 -10.55 -32.41 -10.57
C GLU A 409 -9.90 -31.31 -9.72
N VAL A 410 -9.18 -30.38 -10.36
CA VAL A 410 -8.64 -29.20 -9.68
C VAL A 410 -9.80 -28.25 -9.34
N THR A 411 -9.98 -27.96 -8.06
CA THR A 411 -11.10 -27.12 -7.57
C THR A 411 -10.62 -25.78 -6.98
N GLY A 412 -9.31 -25.56 -6.90
CA GLY A 412 -8.70 -24.37 -6.31
C GLY A 412 -7.26 -24.62 -5.92
N TYR A 413 -6.80 -23.91 -4.89
CA TYR A 413 -5.43 -24.00 -4.41
C TYR A 413 -5.34 -24.09 -2.89
N THR A 414 -4.37 -24.88 -2.41
CA THR A 414 -3.77 -24.69 -1.09
C THR A 414 -2.73 -23.59 -1.23
N VAL A 415 -2.94 -22.49 -0.54
CA VAL A 415 -2.02 -21.35 -0.46
C VAL A 415 -1.13 -21.54 0.77
N THR A 416 0.18 -21.62 0.56
CA THR A 416 1.17 -21.70 1.64
C THR A 416 1.98 -20.42 1.65
N GLY A 417 1.94 -19.67 2.73
CA GLY A 417 2.58 -18.39 2.83
C GLY A 417 3.26 -18.13 4.18
N GLY A 418 3.77 -16.91 4.33
CA GLY A 418 4.38 -16.45 5.56
C GLY A 418 4.36 -14.93 5.69
N GLY A 419 4.47 -14.46 6.92
CA GLY A 419 4.37 -13.05 7.26
C GLY A 419 2.93 -12.54 7.42
N LEU A 420 2.82 -11.36 8.01
CA LEU A 420 1.58 -10.57 8.16
C LEU A 420 1.89 -9.11 7.84
N GLY A 421 1.23 -8.60 6.81
CA GLY A 421 1.44 -7.25 6.28
C GLY A 421 2.22 -7.25 4.97
N HIS A 422 2.62 -6.06 4.52
CA HIS A 422 3.22 -5.84 3.20
C HIS A 422 4.71 -6.19 3.10
N GLY A 423 5.44 -6.26 4.22
CA GLY A 423 6.84 -6.67 4.22
C GLY A 423 7.87 -5.57 3.93
N ALA A 424 7.46 -4.34 3.63
CA ALA A 424 8.39 -3.23 3.39
C ALA A 424 8.74 -2.50 4.68
N GLY A 425 10.03 -2.21 4.91
CA GLY A 425 10.54 -1.51 6.08
C GLY A 425 10.62 -2.38 7.34
N MET A 426 10.22 -1.86 8.51
CA MET A 426 10.42 -2.50 9.80
C MET A 426 9.37 -3.56 10.12
N SER A 427 9.80 -4.80 10.44
CA SER A 427 8.94 -5.79 11.08
C SER A 427 8.77 -5.48 12.56
N GLN A 428 7.53 -5.32 13.02
CA GLN A 428 7.21 -5.00 14.43
C GLN A 428 7.62 -6.15 15.37
N ASN A 429 7.34 -7.41 14.99
CA ASN A 429 7.80 -8.57 15.73
C ASN A 429 9.31 -8.76 15.64
N GLY A 430 9.92 -8.44 14.49
CA GLY A 430 11.37 -8.42 14.33
C GLY A 430 12.03 -7.39 15.26
N ALA A 431 11.49 -6.17 15.33
CA ALA A 431 11.95 -5.12 16.23
C ALA A 431 11.86 -5.56 17.71
N ARG A 432 10.73 -6.18 18.12
CA ARG A 432 10.56 -6.75 19.46
C ARG A 432 11.64 -7.77 19.78
N LEU A 433 11.87 -8.74 18.91
CA LEU A 433 12.85 -9.80 19.13
C LEU A 433 14.29 -9.28 19.18
N LEU A 434 14.63 -8.27 18.36
CA LEU A 434 15.93 -7.59 18.43
C LEU A 434 16.10 -6.85 19.76
N ALA A 435 15.06 -6.14 20.23
CA ALA A 435 15.07 -5.47 21.53
C ALA A 435 15.23 -6.47 22.69
N GLU A 436 14.55 -7.61 22.65
CA GLU A 436 14.69 -8.71 23.62
C GLU A 436 16.11 -9.32 23.61
N GLN A 437 16.83 -9.24 22.49
CA GLN A 437 18.25 -9.59 22.38
C GLN A 437 19.19 -8.48 22.86
N GLY A 438 18.66 -7.37 23.39
CA GLY A 438 19.43 -6.24 23.93
C GLY A 438 19.90 -5.24 22.87
N LYS A 439 19.28 -5.21 21.68
CA LYS A 439 19.53 -4.16 20.69
C LYS A 439 18.75 -2.90 21.06
N ASP A 440 19.41 -1.75 20.99
CA ASP A 440 18.77 -0.45 21.12
C ASP A 440 17.96 -0.07 19.87
N TYR A 441 17.09 0.92 20.01
CA TYR A 441 16.21 1.35 18.90
C TYR A 441 16.99 1.88 17.68
N LEU A 442 18.18 2.46 17.88
CA LEU A 442 19.03 2.91 16.78
C LEU A 442 19.53 1.73 15.96
N THR A 443 20.01 0.69 16.61
CA THR A 443 20.44 -0.56 15.97
C THR A 443 19.26 -1.23 15.25
N ILE A 444 18.05 -1.20 15.83
CA ILE A 444 16.84 -1.75 15.23
C ILE A 444 16.47 -0.98 13.95
N LEU A 445 16.48 0.34 13.98
CA LEU A 445 16.19 1.17 12.83
C LEU A 445 17.21 0.97 11.70
N ASP A 446 18.52 0.95 12.00
CA ASP A 446 19.60 0.68 11.04
C ASP A 446 19.52 -0.75 10.47
N TYR A 447 18.97 -1.69 11.26
CA TYR A 447 18.73 -3.05 10.77
C TYR A 447 17.67 -3.09 9.66
N PHE A 448 16.62 -2.30 9.72
CA PHE A 448 15.51 -2.36 8.77
C PHE A 448 15.58 -1.32 7.64
N TYR A 449 16.26 -0.20 7.84
CA TYR A 449 16.41 0.86 6.85
C TYR A 449 17.88 1.10 6.54
N ARG A 450 18.22 1.20 5.27
CA ARG A 450 19.59 1.35 4.82
C ARG A 450 19.98 2.84 4.67
N ASP A 451 21.22 3.18 5.06
CA ASP A 451 21.84 4.50 4.79
C ASP A 451 21.00 5.69 5.28
N ILE A 452 20.26 5.49 6.38
CA ILE A 452 19.43 6.51 7.00
C ILE A 452 20.24 7.33 8.02
N THR A 453 19.76 8.55 8.29
CA THR A 453 20.28 9.41 9.35
C THR A 453 19.15 9.77 10.31
N LEU A 454 19.36 9.55 11.61
CA LEU A 454 18.46 10.04 12.65
C LEU A 454 18.76 11.51 12.95
N VAL A 455 17.73 12.34 12.89
CA VAL A 455 17.81 13.76 13.28
C VAL A 455 16.70 14.11 14.24
N THR A 456 16.89 15.20 14.99
CA THR A 456 15.82 15.76 15.83
C THR A 456 15.31 17.05 15.20
N MET A 457 14.00 17.15 14.97
CA MET A 457 13.36 18.39 14.51
C MET A 457 13.51 19.49 15.58
N GLU A 458 13.79 20.70 15.14
CA GLU A 458 13.95 21.86 16.02
C GLU A 458 12.60 22.54 16.37
#